data_4852431f462f6728a226119eed972a65
#
_entry.id   4852431f462f6728a226119eed972a65
#
_cell.length_a   1.000
_cell.length_b   1.000
_cell.length_c   1.000
_cell.angle_alpha   90.00
_cell.angle_beta   90.00
_cell.angle_gamma   90.00
#
_symmetry.space_group_name_H-M   'P 1'
#
loop_
_entity.id
_entity.type
_entity.pdbx_description
1 polymer ?
#
loop_
_entity_poly.entity_id
_entity_poly.type
_entity_poly.pdbx_seq_one_letter_code
_entity_poly.pdbx_strand_id
1 'polypeptide(L)'
;MTALSVAGLHAGYDPDLPIVKGVSFDITRGEAVSILGPNGAGKSTMIKAIAGLVPCFAGHVRLGQTDVTGLASHHLVRNGMGFVPQTENIFTRLTILENLQIAAQLLPKAERAGRIAAMLDMFPDLAARPGELAGALSGGQRQMLAAARALLTEPQVLMLDEPSAGLSPKLVGQVFDTLRRISEAGVTLVLVEQNVRAALTLTERALVLVDGKLAHDGPSETLHDGKLLGELFLGHRTAEART
;
A
#
# COMPACT_ATOMS: atom_id res chain seq x y z
N MET A 1 7.36 18.43 -1.98
CA MET A 1 8.18 17.66 -2.95
C MET A 1 7.47 16.36 -3.24
N THR A 2 7.38 15.94 -4.52
CA THR A 2 6.73 14.69 -4.94
C THR A 2 7.55 13.49 -4.43
N ALA A 3 6.87 12.54 -3.77
CA ALA A 3 7.48 11.29 -3.31
C ALA A 3 7.27 10.16 -4.35
N LEU A 4 6.05 10.08 -4.91
CA LEU A 4 5.69 9.13 -5.95
C LEU A 4 4.98 9.87 -7.08
N SER A 5 5.42 9.65 -8.32
CA SER A 5 4.76 10.15 -9.53
C SER A 5 4.46 8.98 -10.46
N VAL A 6 3.22 8.92 -10.92
CA VAL A 6 2.74 7.94 -11.90
C VAL A 6 2.17 8.72 -13.08
N ALA A 7 2.66 8.46 -14.29
CA ALA A 7 2.27 9.18 -15.49
C ALA A 7 1.89 8.20 -16.61
N GLY A 8 0.63 8.20 -17.02
CA GLY A 8 0.11 7.41 -18.13
C GLY A 8 0.30 5.90 -17.98
N LEU A 9 0.20 5.37 -16.76
CA LEU A 9 0.48 3.96 -16.47
C LEU A 9 -0.52 3.03 -17.15
N HIS A 10 0.00 2.13 -18.03
CA HIS A 10 -0.73 0.98 -18.54
C HIS A 10 -0.05 -0.29 -18.02
N ALA A 11 -0.84 -1.15 -17.36
CA ALA A 11 -0.29 -2.34 -16.73
C ALA A 11 -1.32 -3.47 -16.70
N GLY A 12 -0.83 -4.70 -16.59
CA GLY A 12 -1.66 -5.88 -16.53
C GLY A 12 -0.83 -7.15 -16.76
N TYR A 13 -1.52 -8.23 -17.03
CA TYR A 13 -0.92 -9.55 -17.28
C TYR A 13 -0.82 -9.87 -18.78
N ASP A 14 -1.63 -9.18 -19.60
CA ASP A 14 -1.67 -9.31 -21.04
C ASP A 14 -1.57 -7.91 -21.65
N PRO A 15 -0.56 -7.63 -22.53
CA PRO A 15 -0.39 -6.33 -23.15
C PRO A 15 -1.56 -5.91 -24.05
N ASP A 16 -2.28 -6.87 -24.65
CA ASP A 16 -3.44 -6.59 -25.49
C ASP A 16 -4.71 -6.29 -24.66
N LEU A 17 -4.71 -6.66 -23.37
CA LEU A 17 -5.81 -6.45 -22.42
C LEU A 17 -5.32 -5.79 -21.11
N PRO A 18 -4.86 -4.54 -21.15
CA PRO A 18 -4.37 -3.86 -19.95
C PRO A 18 -5.50 -3.65 -18.94
N ILE A 19 -5.24 -4.01 -17.68
CA ILE A 19 -6.16 -3.80 -16.57
C ILE A 19 -6.12 -2.34 -16.11
N VAL A 20 -4.92 -1.75 -16.04
CA VAL A 20 -4.70 -0.34 -15.74
C VAL A 20 -4.52 0.42 -17.04
N LYS A 21 -5.24 1.51 -17.24
CA LYS A 21 -5.45 2.14 -18.55
C LYS A 21 -5.17 3.64 -18.48
N GLY A 22 -3.89 4.02 -18.53
CA GLY A 22 -3.46 5.43 -18.63
C GLY A 22 -3.62 6.22 -17.32
N VAL A 23 -3.40 5.59 -16.17
CA VAL A 23 -3.54 6.23 -14.87
C VAL A 23 -2.38 7.19 -14.60
N SER A 24 -2.72 8.40 -14.13
CA SER A 24 -1.73 9.43 -13.75
C SER A 24 -2.12 10.08 -12.44
N PHE A 25 -1.16 10.20 -11.51
CA PHE A 25 -1.28 10.94 -10.25
C PHE A 25 0.11 11.19 -9.65
N ASP A 26 0.19 12.20 -8.77
CA ASP A 26 1.37 12.50 -7.97
C ASP A 26 1.02 12.43 -6.49
N ILE A 27 1.94 11.95 -5.66
CA ILE A 27 1.81 11.92 -4.19
C ILE A 27 2.95 12.71 -3.58
N THR A 28 2.61 13.65 -2.70
CA THR A 28 3.57 14.50 -2.00
C THR A 28 4.21 13.74 -0.83
N ARG A 29 5.44 14.10 -0.48
CA ARG A 29 6.13 13.52 0.67
C ARG A 29 5.35 13.77 1.97
N GLY A 30 5.15 12.71 2.75
CA GLY A 30 4.39 12.72 4.00
C GLY A 30 2.88 12.67 3.82
N GLU A 31 2.38 12.68 2.57
CA GLU A 31 0.96 12.56 2.28
C GLU A 31 0.47 11.12 2.48
N ALA A 32 -0.73 10.95 3.06
CA ALA A 32 -1.44 9.68 3.11
C ALA A 32 -2.60 9.71 2.09
N VAL A 33 -2.58 8.78 1.13
CA VAL A 33 -3.57 8.71 0.05
C VAL A 33 -4.22 7.33 0.02
N SER A 34 -5.54 7.29 -0.07
CA SER A 34 -6.29 6.07 -0.31
C SER A 34 -6.61 5.87 -1.79
N ILE A 35 -6.55 4.62 -2.24
CA ILE A 35 -7.00 4.18 -3.56
C ILE A 35 -8.22 3.32 -3.37
N LEU A 36 -9.36 3.84 -3.78
CA LEU A 36 -10.68 3.24 -3.64
C LEU A 36 -11.21 2.78 -4.99
N GLY A 37 -12.26 1.97 -4.99
CA GLY A 37 -12.93 1.52 -6.21
C GLY A 37 -13.58 0.16 -6.02
N PRO A 38 -14.50 -0.23 -6.92
CA PRO A 38 -15.17 -1.52 -6.85
C PRO A 38 -14.18 -2.71 -7.02
N ASN A 39 -14.67 -3.91 -6.70
CA ASN A 39 -13.89 -5.12 -6.96
C ASN A 39 -13.69 -5.28 -8.47
N GLY A 40 -12.47 -5.63 -8.88
CA GLY A 40 -12.11 -5.73 -10.29
C GLY A 40 -11.71 -4.40 -10.95
N ALA A 41 -11.77 -3.25 -10.25
CA ALA A 41 -11.39 -1.95 -10.81
C ALA A 41 -9.90 -1.81 -11.20
N GLY A 42 -9.06 -2.77 -10.83
CA GLY A 42 -7.62 -2.76 -11.14
C GLY A 42 -6.72 -2.19 -10.04
N LYS A 43 -7.25 -1.91 -8.84
CA LYS A 43 -6.50 -1.31 -7.70
C LYS A 43 -5.24 -2.13 -7.34
N SER A 44 -5.41 -3.41 -7.03
CA SER A 44 -4.29 -4.29 -6.66
C SER A 44 -3.33 -4.50 -7.84
N THR A 45 -3.81 -4.53 -9.07
CA THR A 45 -2.96 -4.60 -10.27
C THR A 45 -2.12 -3.34 -10.41
N MET A 46 -2.70 -2.16 -10.19
CA MET A 46 -2.02 -0.89 -10.26
C MET A 46 -0.91 -0.79 -9.20
N ILE A 47 -1.22 -1.07 -7.94
CA ILE A 47 -0.22 -0.98 -6.87
C ILE A 47 0.89 -2.03 -7.05
N LYS A 48 0.57 -3.24 -7.55
CA LYS A 48 1.54 -4.27 -7.89
C LYS A 48 2.40 -3.89 -9.08
N ALA A 49 1.86 -3.18 -10.08
CA ALA A 49 2.65 -2.68 -11.20
C ALA A 49 3.63 -1.61 -10.75
N ILE A 50 3.19 -0.67 -9.89
CA ILE A 50 4.07 0.33 -9.26
C ILE A 50 5.15 -0.36 -8.42
N ALA A 51 4.82 -1.45 -7.71
CA ALA A 51 5.75 -2.26 -6.91
C ALA A 51 6.65 -3.20 -7.75
N GLY A 52 6.57 -3.18 -9.08
CA GLY A 52 7.40 -4.02 -9.97
C GLY A 52 7.07 -5.51 -9.93
N LEU A 53 5.83 -5.87 -9.56
CA LEU A 53 5.33 -7.25 -9.48
C LEU A 53 4.41 -7.62 -10.65
N VAL A 54 3.92 -6.62 -11.38
CA VAL A 54 3.08 -6.78 -12.57
C VAL A 54 3.70 -5.95 -13.69
N PRO A 55 3.74 -6.45 -14.94
CA PRO A 55 4.30 -5.73 -16.06
C PRO A 55 3.67 -4.35 -16.28
N CYS A 56 4.52 -3.35 -16.52
CA CYS A 56 4.15 -2.03 -17.00
C CYS A 56 4.36 -2.00 -18.53
N PHE A 57 3.32 -1.72 -19.29
CA PHE A 57 3.35 -1.73 -20.76
C PHE A 57 3.62 -0.35 -21.34
N ALA A 58 3.16 0.72 -20.64
CA ALA A 58 3.41 2.11 -20.99
C ALA A 58 3.31 3.01 -19.78
N GLY A 59 3.82 4.22 -19.92
CA GLY A 59 3.84 5.23 -18.86
C GLY A 59 5.13 5.20 -18.04
N HIS A 60 5.15 6.00 -16.98
CA HIS A 60 6.32 6.16 -16.11
C HIS A 60 5.93 6.12 -14.64
N VAL A 61 6.82 5.54 -13.82
CA VAL A 61 6.75 5.56 -12.36
C VAL A 61 8.06 6.16 -11.82
N ARG A 62 7.96 7.18 -10.98
CA ARG A 62 9.12 7.82 -10.35
C ARG A 62 9.00 7.85 -8.83
N LEU A 63 10.10 7.58 -8.16
CA LEU A 63 10.28 7.83 -6.72
C LEU A 63 11.17 9.06 -6.55
N GLY A 64 10.57 10.16 -6.11
CA GLY A 64 11.23 11.47 -6.13
C GLY A 64 11.68 11.82 -7.55
N GLN A 65 13.00 11.94 -7.76
CA GLN A 65 13.58 12.25 -9.08
C GLN A 65 14.00 10.98 -9.86
N THR A 66 13.96 9.79 -9.24
CA THR A 66 14.45 8.56 -9.86
C THR A 66 13.34 7.88 -10.66
N ASP A 67 13.58 7.64 -11.95
CA ASP A 67 12.69 6.78 -12.75
C ASP A 67 12.90 5.32 -12.33
N VAL A 68 11.82 4.68 -11.92
CA VAL A 68 11.82 3.29 -11.44
C VAL A 68 10.90 2.41 -12.27
N THR A 69 10.48 2.89 -13.44
CA THR A 69 9.55 2.20 -14.33
C THR A 69 10.04 0.80 -14.70
N GLY A 70 9.22 -0.20 -14.42
CA GLY A 70 9.51 -1.59 -14.78
C GLY A 70 10.66 -2.24 -14.01
N LEU A 71 11.23 -1.58 -13.00
CA LEU A 71 12.23 -2.21 -12.14
C LEU A 71 11.60 -3.32 -11.31
N ALA A 72 12.34 -4.42 -11.13
CA ALA A 72 11.93 -5.50 -10.25
C ALA A 72 11.84 -5.01 -8.79
N SER A 73 10.91 -5.60 -8.00
CA SER A 73 10.57 -5.15 -6.63
C SER A 73 11.78 -5.01 -5.69
N HIS A 74 12.78 -5.90 -5.80
CA HIS A 74 13.99 -5.81 -4.96
C HIS A 74 14.87 -4.59 -5.27
N HIS A 75 14.81 -4.03 -6.49
CA HIS A 75 15.44 -2.75 -6.82
C HIS A 75 14.62 -1.58 -6.27
N LEU A 76 13.29 -1.67 -6.30
CA LEU A 76 12.41 -0.62 -5.79
C LEU A 76 12.60 -0.42 -4.28
N VAL A 77 12.77 -1.51 -3.51
CA VAL A 77 13.08 -1.41 -2.08
C VAL A 77 14.35 -0.60 -1.81
N ARG A 78 15.42 -0.81 -2.61
CA ARG A 78 16.67 -0.04 -2.51
C ARG A 78 16.52 1.42 -2.91
N ASN A 79 15.51 1.75 -3.70
CA ASN A 79 15.17 3.12 -4.08
C ASN A 79 14.16 3.78 -3.13
N GLY A 80 13.83 3.13 -2.00
CA GLY A 80 12.98 3.71 -0.96
C GLY A 80 11.48 3.43 -1.13
N MET A 81 11.11 2.32 -1.75
CA MET A 81 9.73 1.86 -1.81
C MET A 81 9.52 0.69 -0.85
N GLY A 82 8.57 0.79 0.07
CA GLY A 82 8.03 -0.31 0.85
C GLY A 82 6.72 -0.81 0.24
N PHE A 83 6.53 -2.13 0.16
CA PHE A 83 5.26 -2.71 -0.30
C PHE A 83 4.83 -3.85 0.61
N VAL A 84 3.58 -3.79 1.07
CA VAL A 84 2.92 -4.84 1.86
C VAL A 84 1.78 -5.41 1.03
N PRO A 85 1.92 -6.63 0.48
CA PRO A 85 0.84 -7.29 -0.24
C PRO A 85 -0.26 -7.74 0.72
N GLN A 86 -1.47 -7.99 0.18
CA GLN A 86 -2.62 -8.45 0.94
C GLN A 86 -2.39 -9.80 1.63
N THR A 87 -1.69 -10.73 0.96
CA THR A 87 -1.42 -12.09 1.44
C THR A 87 0.07 -12.39 1.38
N GLU A 88 0.52 -13.45 2.08
CA GLU A 88 1.91 -13.96 2.08
C GLU A 88 2.96 -12.89 2.44
N ASN A 89 2.55 -11.94 3.29
CA ASN A 89 3.35 -10.77 3.65
C ASN A 89 4.34 -11.03 4.81
N ILE A 90 4.29 -12.21 5.45
CA ILE A 90 5.19 -12.64 6.53
C ILE A 90 5.62 -14.09 6.38
N PHE A 91 6.74 -14.46 7.02
CA PHE A 91 7.20 -15.86 7.13
C PHE A 91 6.60 -16.51 8.37
N THR A 92 5.50 -17.24 8.22
CA THR A 92 4.69 -17.80 9.32
C THR A 92 5.44 -18.85 10.15
N ARG A 93 6.46 -19.54 9.58
CA ARG A 93 7.29 -20.56 10.24
C ARG A 93 8.50 -19.97 10.97
N LEU A 94 8.70 -18.68 10.88
CA LEU A 94 9.75 -17.95 11.58
C LEU A 94 9.14 -17.15 12.74
N THR A 95 9.97 -16.85 13.72
CA THR A 95 9.59 -15.95 14.82
C THR A 95 9.41 -14.51 14.34
N ILE A 96 8.81 -13.68 15.18
CA ILE A 96 8.70 -12.24 14.94
C ILE A 96 10.09 -11.64 14.71
N LEU A 97 11.04 -11.93 15.58
CA LEU A 97 12.40 -11.42 15.48
C LEU A 97 13.10 -11.88 14.19
N GLU A 98 12.99 -13.16 13.82
CA GLU A 98 13.57 -13.68 12.58
C GLU A 98 12.95 -13.03 11.34
N ASN A 99 11.64 -12.74 11.33
CA ASN A 99 10.99 -11.99 10.28
C ASN A 99 11.61 -10.60 10.10
N LEU A 100 11.88 -9.89 11.21
CA LEU A 100 12.55 -8.60 11.18
C LEU A 100 14.01 -8.71 10.75
N GLN A 101 14.73 -9.74 11.25
CA GLN A 101 16.13 -9.99 10.89
C GLN A 101 16.32 -10.26 9.40
N ILE A 102 15.41 -11.01 8.76
CA ILE A 102 15.46 -11.24 7.31
C ILE A 102 15.26 -9.92 6.54
N ALA A 103 14.28 -9.11 6.91
CA ALA A 103 14.08 -7.82 6.27
C ALA A 103 15.28 -6.88 6.47
N ALA A 104 15.91 -6.93 7.65
CA ALA A 104 17.11 -6.15 7.97
C ALA A 104 18.36 -6.55 7.15
N GLN A 105 18.37 -7.72 6.45
CA GLN A 105 19.50 -8.08 5.58
C GLN A 105 19.75 -7.08 4.44
N LEU A 106 18.74 -6.30 4.08
CA LEU A 106 18.84 -5.24 3.08
C LEU A 106 19.66 -4.03 3.58
N LEU A 107 19.88 -3.92 4.89
CA LEU A 107 20.60 -2.83 5.53
C LEU A 107 22.08 -3.17 5.78
N PRO A 108 22.96 -2.16 5.90
CA PRO A 108 24.32 -2.33 6.39
C PRO A 108 24.33 -3.03 7.75
N LYS A 109 25.29 -3.96 7.95
CA LYS A 109 25.34 -4.79 9.18
C LYS A 109 25.31 -3.97 10.48
N ALA A 110 25.98 -2.83 10.48
CA ALA A 110 26.05 -1.93 11.64
C ALA A 110 24.71 -1.31 12.05
N GLU A 111 23.76 -1.17 11.10
CA GLU A 111 22.47 -0.50 11.33
C GLU A 111 21.37 -1.47 11.75
N ARG A 112 21.52 -2.77 11.46
CA ARG A 112 20.46 -3.78 11.60
C ARG A 112 19.87 -3.85 13.00
N ALA A 113 20.71 -3.89 14.02
CA ALA A 113 20.25 -4.04 15.41
C ALA A 113 19.44 -2.81 15.86
N GLY A 114 19.93 -1.60 15.57
CA GLY A 114 19.25 -0.34 15.91
C GLY A 114 17.90 -0.22 15.19
N ARG A 115 17.85 -0.63 13.92
CA ARG A 115 16.59 -0.59 13.13
C ARG A 115 15.56 -1.59 13.63
N ILE A 116 15.98 -2.81 13.99
CA ILE A 116 15.08 -3.81 14.60
C ILE A 116 14.55 -3.28 15.94
N ALA A 117 15.40 -2.70 16.78
CA ALA A 117 14.97 -2.11 18.05
C ALA A 117 13.93 -0.99 17.83
N ALA A 118 14.18 -0.06 16.89
CA ALA A 118 13.23 0.99 16.54
C ALA A 118 11.86 0.45 16.06
N MET A 119 11.85 -0.66 15.31
CA MET A 119 10.59 -1.31 14.93
C MET A 119 9.87 -1.93 16.13
N LEU A 120 10.59 -2.58 17.02
CA LEU A 120 9.99 -3.12 18.25
C LEU A 120 9.43 -2.01 19.15
N ASP A 121 10.09 -0.88 19.25
CA ASP A 121 9.58 0.31 19.98
C ASP A 121 8.30 0.86 19.34
N MET A 122 8.23 0.88 18.01
CA MET A 122 7.04 1.34 17.26
C MET A 122 5.86 0.38 17.40
N PHE A 123 6.14 -0.94 17.55
CA PHE A 123 5.14 -2.01 17.61
C PHE A 123 5.23 -2.80 18.93
N PRO A 124 4.74 -2.25 20.07
CA PRO A 124 4.87 -2.88 21.40
C PRO A 124 4.29 -4.28 21.50
N ASP A 125 3.20 -4.56 20.77
CA ASP A 125 2.57 -5.88 20.72
C ASP A 125 3.50 -6.96 20.14
N LEU A 126 4.39 -6.58 19.22
CA LEU A 126 5.41 -7.46 18.68
C LEU A 126 6.62 -7.57 19.61
N ALA A 127 6.98 -6.45 20.24
CA ALA A 127 8.09 -6.37 21.20
C ALA A 127 7.86 -7.25 22.44
N ALA A 128 6.61 -7.43 22.87
CA ALA A 128 6.27 -8.27 24.03
C ALA A 128 6.57 -9.77 23.82
N ARG A 129 6.72 -10.23 22.57
CA ARG A 129 6.83 -11.65 22.22
C ARG A 129 7.74 -11.95 21.03
N PRO A 130 8.97 -11.44 20.96
CA PRO A 130 9.83 -11.49 19.77
C PRO A 130 10.19 -12.92 19.33
N GLY A 131 10.19 -13.89 20.28
CA GLY A 131 10.45 -15.30 20.03
C GLY A 131 9.22 -16.13 19.62
N GLU A 132 8.01 -15.54 19.56
CA GLU A 132 6.80 -16.25 19.14
C GLU A 132 6.80 -16.45 17.62
N LEU A 133 6.31 -17.63 17.17
CA LEU A 133 6.15 -17.90 15.75
C LEU A 133 5.12 -16.93 15.13
N ALA A 134 5.47 -16.31 14.00
CA ALA A 134 4.58 -15.36 13.34
C ALA A 134 3.25 -16.00 12.86
N GLY A 135 3.22 -17.32 12.67
CA GLY A 135 2.01 -18.07 12.36
C GLY A 135 0.98 -18.09 13.50
N ALA A 136 1.40 -17.92 14.76
CA ALA A 136 0.50 -17.86 15.93
C ALA A 136 -0.15 -16.48 16.11
N LEU A 137 0.30 -15.44 15.42
CA LEU A 137 -0.22 -14.10 15.50
C LEU A 137 -1.66 -14.01 14.98
N SER A 138 -2.47 -13.10 15.57
CA SER A 138 -3.75 -12.70 15.00
C SER A 138 -3.59 -12.03 13.64
N GLY A 139 -4.66 -11.95 12.84
CA GLY A 139 -4.62 -11.27 11.54
C GLY A 139 -4.06 -9.84 11.62
N GLY A 140 -4.54 -9.03 12.58
CA GLY A 140 -4.04 -7.66 12.79
C GLY A 140 -2.56 -7.62 13.18
N GLN A 141 -2.11 -8.52 14.05
CA GLN A 141 -0.70 -8.61 14.44
C GLN A 141 0.19 -9.04 13.26
N ARG A 142 -0.29 -9.93 12.38
CA ARG A 142 0.40 -10.28 11.14
C ARG A 142 0.57 -9.05 10.23
N GLN A 143 -0.46 -8.22 10.09
CA GLN A 143 -0.37 -6.98 9.31
C GLN A 143 0.62 -5.98 9.93
N MET A 144 0.64 -5.86 11.28
CA MET A 144 1.63 -5.03 11.97
C MET A 144 3.06 -5.54 11.72
N LEU A 145 3.30 -6.87 11.76
CA LEU A 145 4.61 -7.44 11.46
C LEU A 145 5.02 -7.19 9.99
N ALA A 146 4.08 -7.32 9.06
CA ALA A 146 4.33 -7.03 7.65
C ALA A 146 4.69 -5.54 7.44
N ALA A 147 3.98 -4.62 8.08
CA ALA A 147 4.29 -3.20 8.05
C ALA A 147 5.67 -2.90 8.69
N ALA A 148 5.98 -3.48 9.85
CA ALA A 148 7.27 -3.33 10.51
C ALA A 148 8.43 -3.82 9.63
N ARG A 149 8.26 -4.95 8.91
CA ARG A 149 9.25 -5.45 7.95
C ARG A 149 9.49 -4.47 6.80
N ALA A 150 8.42 -3.88 6.25
CA ALA A 150 8.54 -2.91 5.16
C ALA A 150 9.16 -1.58 5.61
N LEU A 151 8.90 -1.15 6.86
CA LEU A 151 9.44 0.08 7.43
C LEU A 151 10.92 -0.01 7.83
N LEU A 152 11.47 -1.21 8.01
CA LEU A 152 12.89 -1.42 8.39
C LEU A 152 13.86 -0.68 7.47
N THR A 153 13.55 -0.57 6.18
CA THR A 153 14.39 0.06 5.16
C THR A 153 14.17 1.58 5.05
N GLU A 154 13.38 2.20 5.94
CA GLU A 154 13.01 3.63 5.88
C GLU A 154 12.50 4.06 4.50
N PRO A 155 11.43 3.45 4.02
CA PRO A 155 10.95 3.76 2.69
C PRO A 155 10.45 5.21 2.61
N GLN A 156 10.68 5.87 1.47
CA GLN A 156 10.08 7.18 1.16
C GLN A 156 8.57 7.07 0.96
N VAL A 157 8.13 5.92 0.41
CA VAL A 157 6.73 5.59 0.16
C VAL A 157 6.47 4.16 0.65
N LEU A 158 5.47 4.00 1.51
CA LEU A 158 4.96 2.70 1.94
C LEU A 158 3.59 2.46 1.28
N MET A 159 3.51 1.40 0.49
CA MET A 159 2.27 0.99 -0.17
C MET A 159 1.70 -0.25 0.51
N LEU A 160 0.39 -0.26 0.77
CA LEU A 160 -0.31 -1.38 1.39
C LEU A 160 -1.52 -1.78 0.54
N ASP A 161 -1.62 -3.08 0.25
CA ASP A 161 -2.72 -3.67 -0.52
C ASP A 161 -3.71 -4.35 0.42
N GLU A 162 -4.85 -3.70 0.70
CA GLU A 162 -5.97 -4.18 1.52
C GLU A 162 -5.55 -4.72 2.91
N PRO A 163 -4.82 -3.94 3.74
CA PRO A 163 -4.33 -4.41 5.03
C PRO A 163 -5.44 -4.75 6.04
N SER A 164 -6.68 -4.32 5.81
CA SER A 164 -7.82 -4.64 6.68
C SER A 164 -8.64 -5.84 6.22
N ALA A 165 -8.33 -6.42 5.07
CA ALA A 165 -9.12 -7.50 4.47
C ALA A 165 -9.23 -8.74 5.40
N GLY A 166 -10.46 -9.22 5.60
CA GLY A 166 -10.73 -10.40 6.42
C GLY A 166 -10.55 -10.22 7.93
N LEU A 167 -10.31 -8.99 8.41
CA LEU A 167 -10.17 -8.70 9.83
C LEU A 167 -11.52 -8.38 10.48
N SER A 168 -11.63 -8.71 11.79
CA SER A 168 -12.76 -8.25 12.61
C SER A 168 -12.72 -6.73 12.79
N PRO A 169 -13.85 -6.04 13.05
CA PRO A 169 -13.89 -4.60 13.23
C PRO A 169 -12.90 -4.05 14.26
N LYS A 170 -12.70 -4.79 15.36
CA LYS A 170 -11.72 -4.43 16.40
C LYS A 170 -10.29 -4.43 15.84
N LEU A 171 -9.92 -5.46 15.06
CA LEU A 171 -8.59 -5.57 14.49
C LEU A 171 -8.38 -4.53 13.37
N VAL A 172 -9.42 -4.21 12.60
CA VAL A 172 -9.37 -3.10 11.63
C VAL A 172 -8.99 -1.80 12.35
N GLY A 173 -9.66 -1.46 13.47
CA GLY A 173 -9.32 -0.27 14.25
C GLY A 173 -7.83 -0.26 14.65
N GLN A 174 -7.31 -1.35 15.19
CA GLN A 174 -5.90 -1.45 15.59
C GLN A 174 -4.92 -1.27 14.44
N VAL A 175 -5.22 -1.85 13.26
CA VAL A 175 -4.39 -1.67 12.05
C VAL A 175 -4.40 -0.19 11.63
N PHE A 176 -5.57 0.45 11.56
CA PHE A 176 -5.68 1.85 11.15
C PHE A 176 -5.04 2.82 12.17
N ASP A 177 -5.15 2.56 13.47
CA ASP A 177 -4.44 3.35 14.49
C ASP A 177 -2.92 3.24 14.32
N THR A 178 -2.42 2.07 13.95
CA THR A 178 -1.00 1.86 13.65
C THR A 178 -0.58 2.62 12.39
N LEU A 179 -1.37 2.53 11.30
CA LEU A 179 -1.10 3.26 10.06
C LEU A 179 -1.13 4.78 10.28
N ARG A 180 -2.02 5.28 11.15
CA ARG A 180 -2.05 6.70 11.54
C ARG A 180 -0.73 7.12 12.19
N ARG A 181 -0.22 6.36 13.16
CA ARG A 181 1.07 6.64 13.80
C ARG A 181 2.23 6.63 12.80
N ILE A 182 2.21 5.72 11.82
CA ILE A 182 3.21 5.67 10.74
C ILE A 182 3.13 6.93 9.87
N SER A 183 1.93 7.39 9.53
CA SER A 183 1.71 8.62 8.77
C SER A 183 2.16 9.86 9.55
N GLU A 184 1.80 9.96 10.83
CA GLU A 184 2.20 11.04 11.73
C GLU A 184 3.73 11.11 11.93
N ALA A 185 4.43 9.98 11.79
CA ALA A 185 5.89 9.92 11.76
C ALA A 185 6.50 10.43 10.43
N GLY A 186 5.68 10.90 9.47
CA GLY A 186 6.10 11.51 8.21
C GLY A 186 6.33 10.54 7.07
N VAL A 187 5.94 9.28 7.20
CA VAL A 187 6.01 8.30 6.11
C VAL A 187 4.90 8.58 5.09
N THR A 188 5.25 8.65 3.81
CA THR A 188 4.25 8.75 2.72
C THR A 188 3.52 7.42 2.58
N LEU A 189 2.19 7.44 2.71
CA LEU A 189 1.36 6.22 2.65
C LEU A 189 0.51 6.18 1.38
N VAL A 190 0.48 5.00 0.74
CA VAL A 190 -0.47 4.68 -0.33
C VAL A 190 -1.24 3.45 0.10
N LEU A 191 -2.53 3.61 0.33
CA LEU A 191 -3.40 2.58 0.88
C LEU A 191 -4.46 2.16 -0.13
N VAL A 192 -4.38 0.94 -0.65
CA VAL A 192 -5.52 0.33 -1.37
C VAL A 192 -6.44 -0.30 -0.34
N GLU A 193 -7.74 0.04 -0.38
CA GLU A 193 -8.72 -0.48 0.57
C GLU A 193 -10.10 -0.70 -0.05
N GLN A 194 -10.81 -1.69 0.51
CA GLN A 194 -12.24 -1.91 0.27
C GLN A 194 -13.08 -1.27 1.39
N ASN A 195 -12.53 -1.15 2.59
CA ASN A 195 -13.18 -0.49 3.71
C ASN A 195 -13.07 1.03 3.55
N VAL A 196 -13.94 1.58 2.68
CA VAL A 196 -13.97 3.00 2.34
C VAL A 196 -13.97 3.88 3.58
N ARG A 197 -14.86 3.59 4.55
CA ARG A 197 -15.00 4.41 5.75
C ARG A 197 -13.71 4.50 6.55
N ALA A 198 -13.03 3.37 6.76
CA ALA A 198 -11.77 3.34 7.49
C ALA A 198 -10.66 4.07 6.71
N ALA A 199 -10.57 3.85 5.39
CA ALA A 199 -9.60 4.53 4.54
C ALA A 199 -9.75 6.05 4.59
N LEU A 200 -10.97 6.57 4.39
CA LEU A 200 -11.25 8.02 4.40
C LEU A 200 -11.01 8.68 5.77
N THR A 201 -11.04 7.94 6.89
CA THR A 201 -10.69 8.50 8.20
C THR A 201 -9.18 8.59 8.44
N LEU A 202 -8.38 7.89 7.65
CA LEU A 202 -6.93 7.92 7.74
C LEU A 202 -6.31 8.91 6.76
N THR A 203 -6.90 9.07 5.57
CA THR A 203 -6.29 9.80 4.46
C THR A 203 -7.04 11.09 4.15
N GLU A 204 -6.29 12.16 3.85
CA GLU A 204 -6.88 13.46 3.47
C GLU A 204 -7.25 13.52 1.99
N ARG A 205 -6.70 12.62 1.17
CA ARG A 205 -6.94 12.55 -0.28
C ARG A 205 -7.26 11.12 -0.70
N ALA A 206 -8.20 10.99 -1.62
CA ALA A 206 -8.60 9.71 -2.17
C ALA A 206 -8.59 9.73 -3.69
N LEU A 207 -8.04 8.66 -4.26
CA LEU A 207 -8.10 8.33 -5.66
C LEU A 207 -9.18 7.25 -5.85
N VAL A 208 -10.09 7.44 -6.80
CA VAL A 208 -11.09 6.41 -7.11
C VAL A 208 -10.79 5.80 -8.47
N LEU A 209 -10.55 4.50 -8.48
CA LEU A 209 -10.29 3.74 -9.69
C LEU A 209 -11.56 2.99 -10.13
N VAL A 210 -11.94 3.11 -11.40
CA VAL A 210 -13.06 2.40 -12.03
C VAL A 210 -12.61 1.91 -13.40
N ASP A 211 -12.81 0.63 -13.68
CA ASP A 211 -12.47 -0.01 -14.97
C ASP A 211 -11.04 0.27 -15.47
N GLY A 212 -10.10 0.30 -14.54
CA GLY A 212 -8.68 0.55 -14.81
C GLY A 212 -8.32 2.02 -15.02
N LYS A 213 -9.25 2.95 -14.85
CA LYS A 213 -9.04 4.40 -15.05
C LYS A 213 -9.24 5.16 -13.74
N LEU A 214 -8.54 6.27 -13.59
CA LEU A 214 -8.77 7.21 -12.51
C LEU A 214 -10.05 8.02 -12.77
N ALA A 215 -11.10 7.76 -11.98
CA ALA A 215 -12.39 8.41 -12.07
C ALA A 215 -12.51 9.63 -11.15
N HIS A 216 -11.73 9.67 -10.06
CA HIS A 216 -11.69 10.80 -9.12
C HIS A 216 -10.32 10.90 -8.49
N ASP A 217 -9.89 12.12 -8.22
CA ASP A 217 -8.69 12.49 -7.47
C ASP A 217 -9.01 13.77 -6.70
N GLY A 218 -9.14 13.67 -5.39
CA GLY A 218 -9.53 14.82 -4.58
C GLY A 218 -9.59 14.56 -3.08
N PRO A 219 -10.03 15.55 -2.29
CA PRO A 219 -10.13 15.43 -0.84
C PRO A 219 -11.04 14.28 -0.42
N SER A 220 -10.59 13.49 0.58
CA SER A 220 -11.37 12.38 1.15
C SER A 220 -12.73 12.84 1.68
N GLU A 221 -12.82 14.08 2.17
CA GLU A 221 -14.03 14.66 2.71
C GLU A 221 -15.20 14.65 1.71
N THR A 222 -14.92 14.83 0.41
CA THR A 222 -15.94 14.81 -0.66
C THR A 222 -16.62 13.46 -0.85
N LEU A 223 -16.03 12.40 -0.30
CA LEU A 223 -16.51 11.02 -0.44
C LEU A 223 -17.21 10.47 0.81
N HIS A 224 -17.24 11.23 1.92
CA HIS A 224 -17.76 10.77 3.20
C HIS A 224 -19.27 10.48 3.21
N ASP A 225 -20.08 11.22 2.45
CA ASP A 225 -21.52 11.01 2.34
C ASP A 225 -21.91 9.79 1.50
N GLY A 226 -20.94 9.19 0.81
CA GLY A 226 -21.10 8.02 -0.05
C GLY A 226 -21.86 8.29 -1.37
N LYS A 227 -22.42 9.50 -1.57
CA LYS A 227 -23.22 9.82 -2.76
C LYS A 227 -22.35 9.84 -4.00
N LEU A 228 -21.25 10.61 -3.97
CA LEU A 228 -20.29 10.69 -5.08
C LEU A 228 -19.68 9.33 -5.39
N LEU A 229 -19.31 8.53 -4.36
CA LEU A 229 -18.83 7.17 -4.56
C LEU A 229 -19.85 6.27 -5.23
N GLY A 230 -21.12 6.38 -4.83
CA GLY A 230 -22.23 5.65 -5.47
C GLY A 230 -22.37 6.02 -6.94
N GLU A 231 -22.32 7.31 -7.28
CA GLU A 231 -22.37 7.80 -8.64
C GLU A 231 -21.17 7.31 -9.48
N LEU A 232 -19.95 7.37 -8.93
CA LEU A 232 -18.74 6.89 -9.61
C LEU A 232 -18.78 5.37 -9.85
N PHE A 233 -19.26 4.58 -8.88
CA PHE A 233 -19.29 3.12 -9.00
C PHE A 233 -20.43 2.61 -9.88
N LEU A 234 -21.58 3.32 -9.92
CA LEU A 234 -22.77 2.93 -10.70
C LEU A 234 -22.82 3.63 -12.07
N GLY A 235 -22.32 4.85 -12.19
CA GLY A 235 -22.38 5.65 -13.43
C GLY A 235 -21.60 5.03 -14.58
N HIS A 236 -20.51 4.33 -14.33
CA HIS A 236 -19.77 3.59 -15.35
C HIS A 236 -20.47 2.32 -15.84
N ARG A 237 -21.30 1.66 -15.01
CA ARG A 237 -22.06 0.46 -15.41
C ARG A 237 -23.20 0.79 -16.38
N THR A 238 -23.75 2.02 -16.36
CA THR A 238 -24.85 2.43 -17.25
C THR A 238 -24.38 2.86 -18.64
N ALA A 239 -23.10 3.19 -18.82
CA ALA A 239 -22.55 3.55 -20.13
C ALA A 239 -22.29 2.33 -21.03
N GLU A 240 -21.85 1.20 -20.45
CA GLU A 240 -21.58 -0.05 -21.19
C GLU A 240 -22.86 -0.87 -21.52
N ALA A 241 -23.95 -0.66 -20.78
CA ALA A 241 -25.23 -1.35 -21.04
C ALA A 241 -26.05 -0.73 -22.19
N ARG A 242 -25.54 0.32 -22.86
CA ARG A 242 -26.21 1.05 -23.95
C ARG A 242 -25.49 0.97 -25.30
N THR A 243 -24.49 0.10 -25.43
CA THR A 243 -23.84 -0.24 -26.71
C THR A 243 -24.04 -1.73 -26.97
#